data_20c1afdde178519fd7a57d3ca24a353e
#
_entry.id   20c1afdde178519fd7a57d3ca24a353e
#
_cell.length_a   1.000
_cell.length_b   1.000
_cell.length_c   1.000
_cell.angle_alpha   90.00
_cell.angle_beta   90.00
_cell.angle_gamma   90.00
#
_symmetry.space_group_name_H-M   'P 1'
#
loop_
_entity.id
_entity.type
_entity.pdbx_description
1 polymer ?
#
loop_
_entity_poly.entity_id
_entity_poly.type
_entity_poly.pdbx_seq_one_letter_code
_entity_poly.pdbx_strand_id
1 'polypeptide(L)'
;MRVITKKRLNDFIEEYPDAKTSLKFWYDTINENSYFSIQEVIQQFRTADYVGNGRIVFNIAHNKYRLIAKFKLHPKAQRVYIRFIGTHSEYDKIIDIENI
;
A
#
# COMPACT_ATOMS: atom_id res chain seq x y z
N MET A 1 -5.82 -0.37 -12.16
CA MET A 1 -6.63 -0.87 -11.03
C MET A 1 -7.13 0.30 -10.19
N ARG A 2 -8.14 0.09 -9.41
CA ARG A 2 -8.75 1.18 -8.62
C ARG A 2 -8.26 1.19 -7.18
N VAL A 3 -7.70 2.32 -6.74
CA VAL A 3 -7.26 2.51 -5.35
C VAL A 3 -8.38 3.12 -4.51
N ILE A 4 -8.70 2.50 -3.38
CA ILE A 4 -9.75 2.93 -2.45
C ILE A 4 -9.15 3.12 -1.06
N THR A 5 -9.03 4.31 -0.54
CA THR A 5 -9.37 5.59 -1.13
C THR A 5 -8.14 6.47 -1.18
N LYS A 6 -8.01 7.26 -2.24
CA LYS A 6 -6.92 8.23 -2.39
C LYS A 6 -6.93 9.28 -1.27
N LYS A 7 -8.09 9.57 -0.71
CA LYS A 7 -8.23 10.54 0.38
C LYS A 7 -7.31 10.22 1.56
N ARG A 8 -7.17 8.94 1.93
CA ARG A 8 -6.28 8.55 3.04
C ARG A 8 -4.83 8.92 2.78
N LEU A 9 -4.38 8.81 1.53
CA LEU A 9 -3.03 9.19 1.14
C LEU A 9 -2.85 10.68 1.19
N ASN A 10 -3.83 11.44 0.68
CA ASN A 10 -3.79 12.90 0.72
C ASN A 10 -3.78 13.44 2.15
N ASP A 11 -4.60 12.88 3.03
CA ASP A 11 -4.64 13.27 4.44
C ASP A 11 -3.30 13.00 5.12
N PHE A 12 -2.69 11.87 4.83
CA PHE A 12 -1.38 11.53 5.40
C PHE A 12 -0.29 12.49 4.93
N ILE A 13 -0.31 12.87 3.65
CA ILE A 13 0.66 13.80 3.06
C ILE A 13 0.56 15.18 3.71
N GLU A 14 -0.65 15.62 4.08
CA GLU A 14 -0.82 16.87 4.79
C GLU A 14 -0.09 16.88 6.12
N GLU A 15 -0.13 15.77 6.84
CA GLU A 15 0.55 15.63 8.13
C GLU A 15 2.05 15.34 7.96
N TYR A 16 2.42 14.56 6.94
CA TYR A 16 3.80 14.15 6.68
C TYR A 16 4.17 14.48 5.22
N PRO A 17 4.49 15.76 4.92
CA PRO A 17 4.77 16.18 3.54
C PRO A 17 5.93 15.46 2.86
N ASP A 18 6.88 14.95 3.63
CA ASP A 18 8.02 14.20 3.10
C ASP A 18 7.64 12.83 2.53
N ALA A 19 6.41 12.38 2.76
CA ALA A 19 5.90 11.16 2.16
C ALA A 19 5.33 11.37 0.75
N LYS A 20 5.15 12.62 0.32
CA LYS A 20 4.41 12.96 -0.91
C LYS A 20 4.94 12.28 -2.16
N THR A 21 6.23 12.41 -2.43
CA THR A 21 6.84 11.88 -3.66
C THR A 21 6.73 10.36 -3.71
N SER A 22 7.02 9.70 -2.61
CA SER A 22 6.96 8.25 -2.52
C SER A 22 5.54 7.70 -2.65
N LEU A 23 4.58 8.35 -1.99
CA LEU A 23 3.17 7.95 -2.06
C LEU A 23 2.57 8.21 -3.44
N LYS A 24 2.95 9.33 -4.08
CA LYS A 24 2.50 9.61 -5.43
C LYS A 24 3.02 8.55 -6.40
N PHE A 25 4.28 8.17 -6.28
CA PHE A 25 4.88 7.11 -7.10
C PHE A 25 4.13 5.79 -6.89
N TRP A 26 3.88 5.42 -5.64
CA TRP A 26 3.14 4.19 -5.31
C TRP A 26 1.74 4.22 -5.93
N TYR A 27 1.02 5.33 -5.72
CA TYR A 27 -0.35 5.47 -6.23
C TYR A 27 -0.40 5.39 -7.75
N ASP A 28 0.45 6.15 -8.44
CA ASP A 28 0.45 6.19 -9.91
C ASP A 28 0.80 4.81 -10.47
N THR A 29 1.80 4.15 -9.89
CA THR A 29 2.22 2.83 -10.34
C THR A 29 1.10 1.80 -10.20
N ILE A 30 0.47 1.75 -9.02
CA ILE A 30 -0.63 0.80 -8.77
C ILE A 30 -1.84 1.12 -9.65
N ASN A 31 -2.20 2.40 -9.71
CA ASN A 31 -3.40 2.82 -10.45
C ASN A 31 -3.29 2.55 -11.96
N GLU A 32 -2.10 2.63 -12.51
CA GLU A 32 -1.86 2.48 -13.96
C GLU A 32 -1.63 1.04 -14.39
N ASN A 33 -1.55 0.10 -13.46
CA ASN A 33 -1.24 -1.29 -13.76
C ASN A 33 -2.37 -2.24 -13.39
N SER A 34 -2.29 -3.44 -13.95
CA SER A 34 -3.09 -4.59 -13.57
C SER A 34 -2.15 -5.74 -13.26
N TYR A 35 -2.53 -6.61 -12.34
CA TYR A 35 -1.67 -7.71 -11.93
C TYR A 35 -2.46 -9.02 -11.95
N PHE A 36 -1.80 -10.11 -12.34
CA PHE A 36 -2.41 -11.44 -12.30
C PHE A 36 -2.33 -12.07 -10.91
N SER A 37 -1.36 -11.63 -10.11
CA SER A 37 -1.11 -12.24 -8.79
C SER A 37 -0.42 -11.27 -7.85
N ILE A 38 -0.48 -11.60 -6.56
CA ILE A 38 0.28 -10.92 -5.50
C ILE A 38 1.79 -10.95 -5.82
N GLN A 39 2.27 -12.06 -6.36
CA GLN A 39 3.67 -12.23 -6.74
C GLN A 39 4.14 -11.14 -7.69
N GLU A 40 3.33 -10.78 -8.68
CA GLU A 40 3.68 -9.72 -9.64
C GLU A 40 3.80 -8.36 -8.97
N VAL A 41 2.93 -8.07 -7.99
CA VAL A 41 3.01 -6.82 -7.24
C VAL A 41 4.33 -6.76 -6.48
N ILE A 42 4.71 -7.84 -5.81
CA ILE A 42 5.96 -7.91 -5.04
C ILE A 42 7.18 -7.81 -5.93
N GLN A 43 7.15 -8.38 -7.13
CA GLN A 43 8.23 -8.25 -8.09
C GLN A 43 8.47 -6.81 -8.51
N GLN A 44 7.41 -6.02 -8.63
CA GLN A 44 7.50 -4.62 -8.98
C GLN A 44 7.96 -3.74 -7.82
N PHE A 45 7.58 -4.10 -6.59
CA PHE A 45 7.94 -3.38 -5.37
C PHE A 45 8.83 -4.27 -4.51
N ARG A 46 10.12 -4.29 -4.80
CA ARG A 46 11.07 -5.26 -4.24
C ARG A 46 11.19 -5.28 -2.73
N THR A 47 10.86 -4.18 -2.06
CA THR A 47 10.92 -4.11 -0.60
C THR A 47 9.57 -4.39 0.05
N ALA A 48 8.57 -4.74 -0.73
CA ALA A 48 7.24 -5.05 -0.22
C ALA A 48 7.19 -6.46 0.36
N ASP A 49 6.37 -6.65 1.39
CA ASP A 49 6.19 -7.92 2.06
C ASP A 49 4.72 -8.34 2.03
N TYR A 50 4.49 -9.59 1.63
CA TYR A 50 3.16 -10.17 1.73
C TYR A 50 2.92 -10.68 3.16
N VAL A 51 1.85 -10.23 3.79
CA VAL A 51 1.55 -10.60 5.18
C VAL A 51 0.29 -11.45 5.34
N GLY A 52 -0.29 -11.90 4.23
CA GLY A 52 -1.46 -12.79 4.25
C GLY A 52 -2.76 -12.10 3.92
N ASN A 53 -3.76 -12.88 3.54
CA ASN A 53 -5.12 -12.39 3.26
C ASN A 53 -5.19 -11.24 2.26
N GLY A 54 -4.30 -11.23 1.27
CA GLY A 54 -4.27 -10.18 0.25
C GLY A 54 -3.60 -8.90 0.69
N ARG A 55 -3.07 -8.82 1.92
CA ARG A 55 -2.40 -7.63 2.43
C ARG A 55 -0.92 -7.63 2.08
N ILE A 56 -0.47 -6.50 1.53
CA ILE A 56 0.95 -6.26 1.24
C ILE A 56 1.38 -5.02 1.99
N VAL A 57 2.56 -5.08 2.62
CA VAL A 57 3.17 -3.96 3.31
C VAL A 57 4.20 -3.30 2.39
N PHE A 58 4.08 -1.99 2.18
CA PHE A 58 5.00 -1.21 1.36
C PHE A 58 5.78 -0.25 2.23
N ASN A 59 7.08 -0.14 1.96
CA ASN A 59 7.95 0.86 2.57
C ASN A 59 7.78 2.18 1.80
N ILE A 60 7.60 3.26 2.54
CA ILE A 60 7.38 4.58 1.97
C ILE A 60 8.44 5.53 2.53
N ALA A 61 8.97 6.43 1.68
CA ALA A 61 9.96 7.44 2.05
C ALA A 61 11.16 6.83 2.78
N HIS A 62 11.90 5.97 2.09
CA HIS A 62 13.10 5.30 2.60
C HIS A 62 12.87 4.60 3.94
N ASN A 63 11.75 3.88 4.06
CA ASN A 63 11.46 3.09 5.24
C ASN A 63 10.94 3.90 6.45
N LYS A 64 10.69 5.18 6.26
CA LYS A 64 10.14 6.03 7.33
C LYS A 64 8.72 5.68 7.69
N TYR A 65 7.93 5.33 6.66
CA TYR A 65 6.50 5.04 6.80
C TYR A 65 6.17 3.69 6.23
N ARG A 66 5.02 3.15 6.65
CA ARG A 66 4.50 1.89 6.14
C ARG A 66 3.08 2.09 5.63
N LEU A 67 2.81 1.48 4.47
CA LEU A 67 1.48 1.44 3.90
C LEU A 67 1.07 -0.02 3.78
N ILE A 68 -0.11 -0.36 4.28
CA ILE A 68 -0.67 -1.71 4.12
C ILE A 68 -1.87 -1.61 3.22
N ALA A 69 -1.88 -2.38 2.15
CA ALA A 69 -2.98 -2.40 1.20
C ALA A 69 -3.48 -3.83 1.00
N LYS A 70 -4.80 -3.98 0.93
CA LYS A 70 -5.44 -5.25 0.61
C LYS A 70 -5.77 -5.27 -0.87
N PHE A 71 -5.23 -6.26 -1.57
CA PHE A 71 -5.44 -6.42 -3.00
C PHE A 71 -6.55 -7.42 -3.28
N LYS A 72 -7.47 -7.04 -4.17
CA LYS A 72 -8.47 -7.93 -4.74
C LYS A 72 -8.22 -7.99 -6.24
N LEU A 73 -7.53 -9.04 -6.67
CA LEU A 73 -7.08 -9.18 -8.05
C LEU A 73 -8.06 -10.04 -8.86
N HIS A 74 -9.29 -9.56 -8.97
CA HIS A 74 -10.28 -10.23 -9.79
C HIS A 74 -10.00 -9.92 -11.27
N PRO A 75 -10.10 -10.90 -12.20
CA PRO A 75 -9.79 -10.68 -13.62
C PRO A 75 -10.55 -9.52 -14.27
N LYS A 76 -11.76 -9.25 -13.84
CA LYS A 76 -12.63 -8.21 -14.44
C LYS A 76 -12.66 -6.91 -13.67
N ALA A 77 -12.23 -6.89 -12.40
CA ALA A 77 -12.36 -5.70 -11.57
C ALA A 77 -11.33 -5.76 -10.45
N GLN A 78 -10.18 -5.15 -10.69
CA GLN A 78 -9.12 -5.12 -9.69
C GLN A 78 -9.26 -3.90 -8.79
N ARG A 79 -9.16 -4.14 -7.48
CA ARG A 79 -9.26 -3.09 -6.48
C ARG A 79 -8.18 -3.27 -5.42
N VAL A 80 -7.71 -2.16 -4.88
CA VAL A 80 -6.79 -2.15 -3.77
C VAL A 80 -7.32 -1.22 -2.69
N TYR A 81 -7.39 -1.73 -1.47
CA TYR A 81 -7.93 -0.98 -0.33
C TYR A 81 -6.79 -0.58 0.59
N ILE A 82 -6.66 0.72 0.86
CA ILE A 82 -5.69 1.20 1.84
C ILE A 82 -6.21 0.83 3.23
N ARG A 83 -5.47 -0.04 3.92
CA ARG A 83 -5.87 -0.52 5.25
C ARG A 83 -5.14 0.19 6.37
N PHE A 84 -3.94 0.68 6.09
CA PHE A 84 -3.13 1.39 7.08
C PHE A 84 -2.11 2.26 6.36
N ILE A 85 -1.87 3.46 6.87
CA ILE A 85 -0.69 4.25 6.55
C ILE A 85 -0.26 4.97 7.81
N GLY A 86 1.02 4.89 8.14
CA GLY A 86 1.52 5.46 9.38
C GLY A 86 3.02 5.41 9.47
N THR A 87 3.54 5.87 10.61
CA THR A 87 4.96 5.82 10.93
C THR A 87 5.38 4.37 11.21
N HIS A 88 6.68 4.13 11.16
CA HIS A 88 7.24 2.82 11.51
C HIS A 88 6.85 2.42 12.94
N SER A 89 6.86 3.38 13.86
CA SER A 89 6.48 3.14 15.25
C SER A 89 5.02 2.71 15.39
N GLU A 90 4.13 3.35 14.64
CA GLU A 90 2.72 2.98 14.62
C GLU A 90 2.52 1.59 14.00
N TYR A 91 3.27 1.31 12.94
CA TYR A 91 3.24 0.00 12.29
C TYR A 91 3.65 -1.12 13.25
N ASP A 92 4.68 -0.89 14.06
CA ASP A 92 5.18 -1.90 14.99
C ASP A 92 4.16 -2.29 16.08
N LYS A 93 3.14 -1.48 16.28
CA LYS A 93 2.08 -1.73 17.27
C LYS A 93 0.91 -2.53 16.71
N ILE A 94 0.91 -2.80 15.40
CA ILE A 94 -0.19 -3.54 14.80
C ILE A 94 -0.14 -5.00 15.27
N ILE A 95 -1.28 -5.47 15.79
CA ILE A 95 -1.49 -6.85 16.16
C ILE A 95 -2.15 -7.58 15.01
N ASP A 96 -2.46 -8.47 14.65
CA ASP A 96 -3.29 -9.13 13.63
C ASP A 96 -3.28 -8.43 12.27
N ILE A 97 -2.08 -8.16 11.75
CA ILE A 97 -1.83 -7.42 10.51
C ILE A 97 -2.57 -8.00 9.29
N GLU A 98 -2.82 -9.29 9.26
CA GLU A 98 -3.48 -9.94 8.13
C GLU A 98 -5.00 -9.75 8.12
N ASN A 99 -5.58 -9.13 9.14
CA ASN A 99 -7.01 -8.94 9.28
C ASN A 99 -7.45 -7.47 9.42
N ILE A 100 -6.53 -6.54 9.37
CA ILE A 100 -6.89 -5.12 9.45
C ILE A 100 -7.58 -4.62 8.18
#